data_533ddf6d690b12100c1a629d9ea2a8ab
#
_entry.id   533ddf6d690b12100c1a629d9ea2a8ab
#
_cell.length_a   1.000
_cell.length_b   1.000
_cell.length_c   1.000
_cell.angle_alpha   90.00
_cell.angle_beta   90.00
_cell.angle_gamma   90.00
#
_symmetry.space_group_name_H-M   'P 1'
#
loop_
_entity.id
_entity.type
_entity.pdbx_description
1 polymer ?
#
loop_
_entity_poly.entity_id
_entity_poly.type
_entity_poly.pdbx_seq_one_letter_code
_entity_poly.pdbx_strand_id
1 'polypeptide(L)'
;EGITKNSASFSSTLIRSTIDGLILDVPVKAGNSVIMSNTFNDGTTIATVANMNDLIFRGNIDETEVGRLREGIPVKITLGALQNMIFDAQLEYISPKGVEENGANQFEIKAAITVPDSVTVRSGYSANAEIVLQHADKVLAVPESTVEFSGDSTFVYVLTDSVPQQTFTRKQVTTGMSDGIKIEIKNGLQANDIVRGTKKAVSYTHLRAHE
;
A
#
# COMPACT_ATOMS: atom_id res chain seq x y z
N GLU A 1 -53.61 1.83 0.36
CA GLU A 1 -54.14 3.19 0.60
C GLU A 1 -53.37 3.84 1.74
N GLY A 2 -52.30 4.57 1.44
CA GLY A 2 -51.41 5.16 2.43
C GLY A 2 -51.41 6.69 2.46
N ILE A 3 -52.54 7.34 2.11
CA ILE A 3 -52.65 8.80 2.13
C ILE A 3 -53.73 9.21 3.12
N THR A 4 -53.34 9.78 4.25
CA THR A 4 -54.29 10.49 5.15
C THR A 4 -54.53 11.90 4.61
N LYS A 5 -55.79 12.38 4.74
CA LYS A 5 -56.27 13.67 4.19
C LYS A 5 -55.47 14.92 4.60
N ASN A 6 -54.57 14.82 5.60
CA ASN A 6 -53.74 15.94 6.09
C ASN A 6 -52.26 15.84 5.69
N SER A 7 -51.85 14.87 4.89
CA SER A 7 -50.46 14.66 4.50
C SER A 7 -50.29 14.64 2.99
N ALA A 8 -50.87 15.61 2.29
CA ALA A 8 -50.79 15.70 0.83
C ALA A 8 -49.35 15.92 0.30
N SER A 9 -48.39 16.23 1.17
CA SER A 9 -46.96 16.40 0.82
C SER A 9 -46.09 15.19 1.16
N PHE A 10 -46.58 14.19 1.87
CA PHE A 10 -45.82 12.98 2.25
C PHE A 10 -46.54 11.73 1.76
N SER A 11 -46.31 11.36 0.52
CA SER A 11 -46.75 10.05 0.04
C SER A 11 -45.84 8.98 0.65
N SER A 12 -46.38 8.12 1.52
CA SER A 12 -45.68 6.96 2.08
C SER A 12 -45.28 5.90 1.06
N THR A 13 -45.73 6.08 -0.19
CA THR A 13 -45.42 5.18 -1.32
C THR A 13 -44.18 5.60 -2.10
N LEU A 14 -43.65 6.80 -1.87
CA LEU A 14 -42.48 7.31 -2.56
C LEU A 14 -41.27 7.30 -1.62
N ILE A 15 -40.32 6.42 -1.87
CA ILE A 15 -39.07 6.32 -1.13
C ILE A 15 -37.99 7.04 -1.93
N ARG A 16 -37.33 8.04 -1.32
CA ARG A 16 -36.27 8.82 -1.93
C ARG A 16 -34.94 8.49 -1.28
N SER A 17 -33.86 8.49 -2.09
CA SER A 17 -32.50 8.44 -1.55
C SER A 17 -32.20 9.69 -0.73
N THR A 18 -31.46 9.52 0.36
CA THR A 18 -30.95 10.62 1.21
C THR A 18 -29.58 11.11 0.77
N ILE A 19 -28.92 10.40 -0.15
CA ILE A 19 -27.61 10.75 -0.69
C ILE A 19 -27.64 10.65 -2.22
N ASP A 20 -26.78 11.43 -2.87
CA ASP A 20 -26.48 11.28 -4.29
C ASP A 20 -25.47 10.15 -4.48
N GLY A 21 -25.67 9.28 -5.46
CA GLY A 21 -24.78 8.16 -5.69
C GLY A 21 -25.30 7.12 -6.67
N LEU A 22 -24.54 6.03 -6.79
CA LEU A 22 -24.90 4.88 -7.60
C LEU A 22 -25.69 3.86 -6.77
N ILE A 23 -26.77 3.34 -7.35
CA ILE A 23 -27.51 2.22 -6.76
C ILE A 23 -26.67 0.96 -6.92
N LEU A 24 -26.25 0.37 -5.79
CA LEU A 24 -25.45 -0.85 -5.76
C LEU A 24 -26.32 -2.10 -5.86
N ASP A 25 -27.47 -2.09 -5.16
CA ASP A 25 -28.38 -3.24 -5.09
C ASP A 25 -29.81 -2.80 -4.81
N VAL A 26 -30.77 -3.56 -5.35
CA VAL A 26 -32.21 -3.43 -5.08
C VAL A 26 -32.75 -4.83 -4.76
N PRO A 27 -32.66 -5.28 -3.51
CA PRO A 27 -33.00 -6.65 -3.11
C PRO A 27 -34.50 -6.96 -3.18
N VAL A 28 -35.37 -5.94 -3.15
CA VAL A 28 -36.83 -6.11 -3.18
C VAL A 28 -37.34 -6.14 -4.61
N LYS A 29 -38.39 -6.97 -4.81
CA LYS A 29 -39.13 -7.10 -6.07
C LYS A 29 -40.56 -6.72 -5.90
N ALA A 30 -41.26 -6.36 -6.97
CA ALA A 30 -42.71 -6.13 -6.94
C ALA A 30 -43.42 -7.36 -6.38
N GLY A 31 -44.31 -7.12 -5.40
CA GLY A 31 -45.02 -8.18 -4.68
C GLY A 31 -44.36 -8.63 -3.38
N ASN A 32 -43.13 -8.21 -3.08
CA ASN A 32 -42.54 -8.49 -1.78
C ASN A 32 -43.17 -7.63 -0.67
N SER A 33 -43.32 -8.22 0.51
CA SER A 33 -43.66 -7.46 1.71
C SER A 33 -42.48 -6.68 2.22
N VAL A 34 -42.69 -5.43 2.58
CA VAL A 34 -41.68 -4.57 3.20
C VAL A 34 -42.10 -4.19 4.60
N ILE A 35 -41.18 -4.21 5.53
CA ILE A 35 -41.40 -3.91 6.94
C ILE A 35 -40.69 -2.61 7.27
N MET A 36 -41.37 -1.69 7.94
CA MET A 36 -40.78 -0.45 8.42
C MET A 36 -39.80 -0.73 9.57
N SER A 37 -38.68 -0.05 9.60
CA SER A 37 -37.75 -0.07 10.73
C SER A 37 -38.43 0.45 12.00
N ASN A 38 -38.17 -0.22 13.13
CA ASN A 38 -38.61 0.20 14.47
C ASN A 38 -37.57 -0.22 15.50
N THR A 39 -37.82 0.04 16.79
CA THR A 39 -36.89 -0.27 17.90
C THR A 39 -36.47 -1.76 17.99
N PHE A 40 -37.27 -2.66 17.44
CA PHE A 40 -37.06 -4.12 17.50
C PHE A 40 -36.67 -4.75 16.17
N ASN A 41 -36.70 -3.99 15.08
CA ASN A 41 -36.46 -4.51 13.74
C ASN A 41 -35.82 -3.44 12.84
N ASP A 42 -34.73 -3.77 12.20
CA ASP A 42 -34.00 -2.87 11.29
C ASP A 42 -34.78 -2.51 10.01
N GLY A 43 -35.90 -3.21 9.76
CA GLY A 43 -36.72 -2.99 8.58
C GLY A 43 -36.15 -3.71 7.31
N THR A 44 -36.89 -3.50 6.20
CA THR A 44 -36.50 -4.08 4.92
C THR A 44 -35.65 -3.10 4.11
N THR A 45 -34.43 -3.50 3.70
CA THR A 45 -33.61 -2.73 2.79
C THR A 45 -34.24 -2.68 1.41
N ILE A 46 -34.61 -1.50 0.92
CA ILE A 46 -35.20 -1.28 -0.40
C ILE A 46 -34.16 -1.18 -1.48
N ALA A 47 -33.13 -0.37 -1.24
CA ALA A 47 -31.99 -0.19 -2.13
C ALA A 47 -30.76 0.24 -1.33
N THR A 48 -29.59 -0.11 -1.82
CA THR A 48 -28.31 0.37 -1.29
C THR A 48 -27.72 1.36 -2.29
N VAL A 49 -27.41 2.57 -1.81
CA VAL A 49 -26.82 3.64 -2.62
C VAL A 49 -25.47 4.02 -2.02
N ALA A 50 -24.47 4.22 -2.86
CA ALA A 50 -23.13 4.64 -2.42
C ALA A 50 -22.55 5.72 -3.32
N ASN A 51 -21.75 6.61 -2.74
CA ASN A 51 -20.92 7.54 -3.48
C ASN A 51 -19.66 6.79 -3.96
N MET A 52 -19.54 6.58 -5.27
CA MET A 52 -18.41 5.85 -5.86
C MET A 52 -17.13 6.68 -6.00
N ASN A 53 -17.18 7.97 -5.68
CA ASN A 53 -15.99 8.82 -5.64
C ASN A 53 -15.25 8.73 -4.31
N ASP A 54 -15.85 8.04 -3.34
CA ASP A 54 -15.36 7.94 -1.96
C ASP A 54 -15.09 6.47 -1.61
N LEU A 55 -14.05 5.93 -2.25
CA LEU A 55 -13.67 4.53 -2.08
C LEU A 55 -12.64 4.37 -0.95
N ILE A 56 -12.93 3.46 -0.05
CA ILE A 56 -12.08 3.13 1.10
C ILE A 56 -11.56 1.71 0.96
N PHE A 57 -10.24 1.56 1.01
CA PHE A 57 -9.59 0.28 1.23
C PHE A 57 -9.76 -0.14 2.70
N ARG A 58 -10.17 -1.37 2.91
CA ARG A 58 -10.17 -2.02 4.23
C ARG A 58 -9.28 -3.24 4.19
N GLY A 59 -8.36 -3.34 5.12
CA GLY A 59 -7.45 -4.46 5.23
C GLY A 59 -7.12 -4.75 6.68
N ASN A 60 -6.47 -5.88 6.91
CA ASN A 60 -5.99 -6.29 8.21
C ASN A 60 -4.47 -6.33 8.21
N ILE A 61 -3.87 -5.92 9.30
CA ILE A 61 -2.42 -5.94 9.51
C ILE A 61 -2.09 -6.69 10.81
N ASP A 62 -0.97 -7.37 10.81
CA ASP A 62 -0.50 -8.12 11.96
C ASP A 62 -0.03 -7.21 13.12
N GLU A 63 -0.14 -7.71 14.35
CA GLU A 63 0.27 -7.01 15.58
C GLU A 63 1.74 -6.58 15.53
N THR A 64 2.60 -7.37 14.91
CA THR A 64 4.04 -7.07 14.83
C THR A 64 4.36 -5.86 13.96
N GLU A 65 3.50 -5.54 12.99
CA GLU A 65 3.69 -4.45 12.04
C GLU A 65 2.89 -3.19 12.39
N VAL A 66 1.73 -3.34 13.06
CA VAL A 66 0.84 -2.21 13.36
C VAL A 66 1.51 -1.10 14.18
N GLY A 67 2.44 -1.45 15.07
CA GLY A 67 3.19 -0.48 15.89
C GLY A 67 4.06 0.50 15.10
N ARG A 68 4.37 0.16 13.85
CA ARG A 68 5.19 0.98 12.93
C ARG A 68 4.35 1.94 12.09
N LEU A 69 3.03 1.75 12.06
CA LEU A 69 2.11 2.56 11.27
C LEU A 69 1.76 3.87 11.98
N ARG A 70 1.42 4.85 11.18
CA ARG A 70 0.85 6.14 11.60
C ARG A 70 -0.22 6.53 10.59
N GLU A 71 -1.24 7.23 11.03
CA GLU A 71 -2.18 7.88 10.14
C GLU A 71 -1.47 8.88 9.24
N GLY A 72 -1.93 9.02 7.99
CA GLY A 72 -1.32 9.87 6.99
C GLY A 72 -0.19 9.23 6.17
N ILE A 73 0.26 8.00 6.49
CA ILE A 73 1.27 7.30 5.69
C ILE A 73 0.73 7.01 4.28
N PRO A 74 1.54 7.24 3.22
CA PRO A 74 1.16 6.88 1.87
C PRO A 74 1.09 5.36 1.70
N VAL A 75 0.05 4.92 1.01
CA VAL A 75 -0.22 3.51 0.71
C VAL A 75 -0.39 3.36 -0.80
N LYS A 76 0.22 2.35 -1.38
CA LYS A 76 0.00 1.98 -2.77
C LYS A 76 -0.93 0.78 -2.83
N ILE A 77 -2.02 0.90 -3.56
CA ILE A 77 -3.04 -0.12 -3.65
C ILE A 77 -3.08 -0.69 -5.06
N THR A 78 -3.05 -2.01 -5.15
CA THR A 78 -3.25 -2.75 -6.39
C THR A 78 -4.54 -3.54 -6.27
N LEU A 79 -5.46 -3.34 -7.21
CA LEU A 79 -6.74 -4.05 -7.25
C LEU A 79 -6.60 -5.35 -8.04
N GLY A 80 -7.17 -6.44 -7.55
CA GLY A 80 -7.12 -7.74 -8.21
C GLY A 80 -7.72 -7.74 -9.62
N ALA A 81 -8.73 -6.91 -9.86
CA ALA A 81 -9.34 -6.73 -11.17
C ALA A 81 -8.55 -5.81 -12.12
N LEU A 82 -7.61 -5.00 -11.61
CA LEU A 82 -6.85 -3.98 -12.33
C LEU A 82 -5.35 -4.08 -11.97
N GLN A 83 -4.76 -5.26 -12.15
CA GLN A 83 -3.40 -5.61 -11.68
C GLN A 83 -2.28 -4.73 -12.26
N ASN A 84 -2.51 -4.09 -13.40
CA ASN A 84 -1.52 -3.22 -14.04
C ASN A 84 -1.62 -1.76 -13.60
N MET A 85 -2.50 -1.44 -12.66
CA MET A 85 -2.71 -0.09 -12.15
C MET A 85 -2.43 -0.03 -10.65
N ILE A 86 -1.65 0.96 -10.28
CA ILE A 86 -1.36 1.28 -8.88
C ILE A 86 -2.14 2.55 -8.54
N PHE A 87 -2.88 2.49 -7.46
CA PHE A 87 -3.66 3.61 -6.94
C PHE A 87 -2.97 4.17 -5.71
N ASP A 88 -2.81 5.47 -5.67
CA ASP A 88 -2.33 6.15 -4.49
C ASP A 88 -3.45 6.24 -3.46
N ALA A 89 -3.10 5.97 -2.22
CA ALA A 89 -4.00 6.03 -1.08
C ALA A 89 -3.30 6.60 0.14
N GLN A 90 -4.07 7.05 1.09
CA GLN A 90 -3.58 7.55 2.37
C GLN A 90 -4.22 6.78 3.51
N LEU A 91 -3.39 6.31 4.45
CA LEU A 91 -3.87 5.63 5.65
C LEU A 91 -4.60 6.62 6.55
N GLU A 92 -5.90 6.44 6.76
CA GLU A 92 -6.73 7.35 7.55
C GLU A 92 -7.07 6.81 8.93
N TYR A 93 -7.10 5.48 9.05
CA TYR A 93 -7.55 4.86 10.29
C TYR A 93 -6.80 3.57 10.58
N ILE A 94 -6.41 3.41 11.84
CA ILE A 94 -5.84 2.19 12.40
C ILE A 94 -6.72 1.81 13.59
N SER A 95 -7.30 0.61 13.59
CA SER A 95 -8.13 0.15 14.69
C SER A 95 -7.34 0.10 16.00
N PRO A 96 -7.82 0.70 17.10
CA PRO A 96 -7.19 0.56 18.41
C PRO A 96 -7.44 -0.82 19.04
N LYS A 97 -8.32 -1.63 18.45
CA LYS A 97 -8.68 -2.96 18.92
C LYS A 97 -8.24 -4.01 17.91
N GLY A 98 -7.40 -4.94 18.36
CA GLY A 98 -7.09 -6.15 17.60
C GLY A 98 -8.23 -7.17 17.68
N VAL A 99 -8.35 -7.98 16.64
CA VAL A 99 -9.25 -9.12 16.54
C VAL A 99 -8.42 -10.34 16.23
N GLU A 100 -8.61 -11.41 16.98
CA GLU A 100 -7.96 -12.68 16.68
C GLU A 100 -8.64 -13.34 15.48
N GLU A 101 -7.90 -13.54 14.42
CA GLU A 101 -8.34 -14.23 13.22
C GLU A 101 -7.30 -15.28 12.82
N ASN A 102 -7.74 -16.54 12.66
CA ASN A 102 -6.86 -17.67 12.30
C ASN A 102 -5.65 -17.86 13.24
N GLY A 103 -5.78 -17.52 14.53
CA GLY A 103 -4.72 -17.65 15.52
C GLY A 103 -3.68 -16.54 15.53
N ALA A 104 -3.92 -15.45 14.82
CA ALA A 104 -3.09 -14.23 14.83
C ALA A 104 -3.93 -13.01 15.21
N ASN A 105 -3.34 -12.09 15.99
CA ASN A 105 -3.96 -10.82 16.28
C ASN A 105 -3.81 -9.88 15.09
N GLN A 106 -4.94 -9.46 14.55
CA GLN A 106 -5.00 -8.55 13.41
C GLN A 106 -5.71 -7.25 13.76
N PHE A 107 -5.25 -6.15 13.17
CA PHE A 107 -5.80 -4.82 13.34
C PHE A 107 -6.36 -4.32 12.01
N GLU A 108 -7.61 -3.89 12.02
CA GLU A 108 -8.23 -3.29 10.83
C GLU A 108 -7.59 -1.94 10.53
N ILE A 109 -7.26 -1.74 9.27
CA ILE A 109 -6.80 -0.45 8.73
C ILE A 109 -7.73 0.02 7.61
N LYS A 110 -7.86 1.34 7.47
CA LYS A 110 -8.60 1.96 6.38
C LYS A 110 -7.75 3.01 5.69
N ALA A 111 -7.77 3.00 4.36
CA ALA A 111 -7.08 3.99 3.55
C ALA A 111 -8.02 4.55 2.48
N ALA A 112 -8.03 5.87 2.34
CA ALA A 112 -8.77 6.54 1.28
C ALA A 112 -8.00 6.37 -0.03
N ILE A 113 -8.68 5.89 -1.06
CA ILE A 113 -8.10 5.64 -2.38
C ILE A 113 -8.41 6.82 -3.29
N THR A 114 -7.38 7.34 -3.95
CA THR A 114 -7.56 8.33 -5.02
C THR A 114 -7.74 7.60 -6.34
N VAL A 115 -8.97 7.61 -6.86
CA VAL A 115 -9.29 6.98 -8.16
C VAL A 115 -9.41 8.06 -9.23
N PRO A 116 -8.67 7.97 -10.35
CA PRO A 116 -8.85 8.87 -11.48
C PRO A 116 -10.24 8.71 -12.12
N ASP A 117 -10.83 9.80 -12.59
CA ASP A 117 -12.17 9.82 -13.22
C ASP A 117 -12.29 8.90 -14.46
N SER A 118 -11.15 8.57 -15.08
CA SER A 118 -11.09 7.69 -16.25
C SER A 118 -11.23 6.21 -15.90
N VAL A 119 -11.21 5.85 -14.62
CA VAL A 119 -11.22 4.45 -14.16
C VAL A 119 -12.47 4.16 -13.35
N THR A 120 -13.19 3.12 -13.75
CA THR A 120 -14.34 2.65 -12.98
C THR A 120 -13.91 1.52 -12.04
N VAL A 121 -13.95 1.77 -10.74
CA VAL A 121 -13.70 0.78 -9.70
C VAL A 121 -15.03 0.38 -9.08
N ARG A 122 -15.20 -0.91 -8.77
CA ARG A 122 -16.40 -1.44 -8.12
C ARG A 122 -16.12 -1.77 -6.66
N SER A 123 -17.09 -1.52 -5.81
CA SER A 123 -17.07 -2.01 -4.44
C SER A 123 -16.96 -3.53 -4.40
N GLY A 124 -16.22 -4.06 -3.43
CA GLY A 124 -16.02 -5.50 -3.26
C GLY A 124 -14.87 -6.10 -4.07
N TYR A 125 -14.07 -5.30 -4.79
CA TYR A 125 -12.85 -5.80 -5.38
C TYR A 125 -11.84 -6.18 -4.30
N SER A 126 -11.14 -7.30 -4.49
CA SER A 126 -9.96 -7.62 -3.70
C SER A 126 -8.83 -6.65 -4.01
N ALA A 127 -8.10 -6.27 -2.98
CA ALA A 127 -7.01 -5.31 -3.10
C ALA A 127 -5.83 -5.71 -2.22
N ASN A 128 -4.63 -5.45 -2.73
CA ASN A 128 -3.38 -5.55 -1.98
C ASN A 128 -2.85 -4.15 -1.72
N ALA A 129 -2.45 -3.89 -0.47
CA ALA A 129 -1.87 -2.62 -0.06
C ALA A 129 -0.39 -2.78 0.26
N GLU A 130 0.42 -1.93 -0.33
CA GLU A 130 1.84 -1.76 -0.01
C GLU A 130 2.01 -0.46 0.77
N ILE A 131 2.44 -0.58 2.03
CA ILE A 131 2.59 0.56 2.94
C ILE A 131 4.04 1.01 2.93
N VAL A 132 4.27 2.26 2.53
CA VAL A 132 5.60 2.85 2.48
C VAL A 132 5.93 3.44 3.84
N LEU A 133 6.63 2.67 4.69
CA LEU A 133 6.97 3.08 6.04
C LEU A 133 8.00 4.21 6.11
N GLN A 134 8.92 4.22 5.17
CA GLN A 134 9.97 5.24 5.07
C GLN A 134 10.27 5.52 3.60
N HIS A 135 10.47 6.79 3.29
CA HIS A 135 10.79 7.24 1.96
C HIS A 135 11.89 8.29 2.03
N ALA A 136 12.88 8.17 1.16
CA ALA A 136 13.93 9.17 1.02
C ALA A 136 14.13 9.50 -0.46
N ASP A 137 13.79 10.74 -0.82
CA ASP A 137 13.96 11.25 -2.16
C ASP A 137 15.35 11.84 -2.36
N LYS A 138 15.89 11.61 -3.57
CA LYS A 138 17.13 12.25 -4.03
C LYS A 138 18.33 12.03 -3.11
N VAL A 139 18.42 10.87 -2.48
CA VAL A 139 19.54 10.48 -1.65
C VAL A 139 20.64 9.83 -2.49
N LEU A 140 21.90 10.00 -2.03
CA LEU A 140 23.02 9.27 -2.60
C LEU A 140 22.92 7.82 -2.15
N ALA A 141 22.81 6.89 -3.08
CA ALA A 141 22.70 5.47 -2.78
C ALA A 141 23.67 4.64 -3.63
N VAL A 142 24.19 3.58 -3.03
CA VAL A 142 25.05 2.60 -3.71
C VAL A 142 24.42 1.20 -3.58
N PRO A 143 24.73 0.24 -4.47
CA PRO A 143 24.33 -1.13 -4.27
C PRO A 143 24.83 -1.66 -2.92
N GLU A 144 23.98 -2.27 -2.12
CA GLU A 144 24.35 -2.76 -0.77
C GLU A 144 25.52 -3.76 -0.83
N SER A 145 25.60 -4.53 -1.90
CA SER A 145 26.71 -5.47 -2.18
C SER A 145 28.10 -4.81 -2.34
N THR A 146 28.17 -3.48 -2.48
CA THR A 146 29.45 -2.72 -2.59
C THR A 146 29.94 -2.22 -1.24
N VAL A 147 29.11 -2.38 -0.20
CA VAL A 147 29.36 -1.89 1.15
C VAL A 147 29.95 -3.01 2.00
N GLU A 148 31.02 -2.70 2.73
CA GLU A 148 31.65 -3.61 3.69
C GLU A 148 31.31 -3.18 5.11
N PHE A 149 30.64 -4.06 5.84
CA PHE A 149 30.34 -3.87 7.25
C PHE A 149 31.45 -4.49 8.10
N SER A 150 32.09 -3.72 8.96
CA SER A 150 33.17 -4.17 9.83
C SER A 150 32.94 -3.63 11.27
N GLY A 151 32.37 -4.48 12.13
CA GLY A 151 31.91 -4.03 13.46
C GLY A 151 30.88 -2.91 13.34
N ASP A 152 31.06 -1.83 14.07
CA ASP A 152 30.18 -0.65 14.04
C ASP A 152 30.48 0.33 12.89
N SER A 153 31.44 0.01 12.03
CA SER A 153 31.87 0.89 10.96
C SER A 153 31.55 0.31 9.58
N THR A 154 31.14 1.20 8.69
CA THR A 154 30.77 0.85 7.31
C THR A 154 31.76 1.48 6.34
N PHE A 155 32.19 0.72 5.34
CA PHE A 155 33.21 1.13 4.39
C PHE A 155 32.79 0.85 2.96
N VAL A 156 33.30 1.68 2.05
CA VAL A 156 33.23 1.46 0.61
C VAL A 156 34.64 1.64 -0.01
N TYR A 157 34.84 1.03 -1.15
CA TYR A 157 36.09 1.19 -1.90
C TYR A 157 35.85 2.15 -3.05
N VAL A 158 36.47 3.31 -2.99
CA VAL A 158 36.36 4.38 -4.00
C VAL A 158 37.55 4.31 -4.93
N LEU A 159 37.31 4.43 -6.24
CA LEU A 159 38.35 4.49 -7.25
C LEU A 159 39.18 5.76 -7.07
N THR A 160 40.49 5.60 -6.87
CA THR A 160 41.46 6.71 -6.73
C THR A 160 42.22 6.94 -8.02
N ASP A 161 42.72 5.87 -8.66
CA ASP A 161 43.43 5.92 -9.92
C ASP A 161 42.94 4.84 -10.87
N SER A 162 42.93 5.16 -12.18
CA SER A 162 42.48 4.24 -13.23
C SER A 162 43.61 3.73 -14.12
N VAL A 163 44.77 4.34 -14.10
CA VAL A 163 45.94 4.02 -14.95
C VAL A 163 47.22 3.97 -14.11
N PRO A 164 48.09 2.96 -14.28
CA PRO A 164 48.03 1.81 -15.18
C PRO A 164 47.10 0.68 -14.71
N GLN A 165 46.72 0.69 -13.45
CA GLN A 165 45.77 -0.25 -12.86
C GLN A 165 44.77 0.50 -11.97
N GLN A 166 43.57 -0.02 -11.89
CA GLN A 166 42.56 0.55 -11.00
C GLN A 166 42.94 0.36 -9.53
N THR A 167 43.13 1.48 -8.84
CA THR A 167 43.43 1.51 -7.41
C THR A 167 42.24 2.02 -6.64
N PHE A 168 41.83 1.28 -5.60
CA PHE A 168 40.68 1.62 -4.77
C PHE A 168 41.17 1.92 -3.34
N THR A 169 40.68 3.03 -2.80
CA THR A 169 40.94 3.39 -1.42
C THR A 169 39.70 3.08 -0.55
N ARG A 170 39.96 2.42 0.56
CA ARG A 170 38.93 2.13 1.57
C ARG A 170 38.51 3.41 2.28
N LYS A 171 37.24 3.79 2.19
CA LYS A 171 36.69 5.01 2.77
C LYS A 171 35.58 4.67 3.70
N GLN A 172 35.61 5.22 4.89
CA GLN A 172 34.52 5.07 5.87
C GLN A 172 33.32 5.92 5.45
N VAL A 173 32.14 5.35 5.55
CA VAL A 173 30.87 5.99 5.19
C VAL A 173 29.86 5.83 6.30
N THR A 174 28.90 6.76 6.35
CA THR A 174 27.72 6.64 7.21
C THR A 174 26.55 6.26 6.35
N THR A 175 25.97 5.11 6.62
CA THR A 175 24.81 4.60 5.88
C THR A 175 23.50 5.07 6.49
N GLY A 176 22.45 5.05 5.70
CA GLY A 176 21.08 5.35 6.10
C GLY A 176 20.14 4.19 5.83
N MET A 177 19.04 4.46 5.15
CA MET A 177 18.04 3.45 4.80
C MET A 177 18.56 2.48 3.74
N SER A 178 18.11 1.23 3.82
CA SER A 178 18.34 0.20 2.80
C SER A 178 17.01 -0.42 2.38
N ASP A 179 16.89 -0.74 1.08
CA ASP A 179 15.79 -1.50 0.50
C ASP A 179 16.21 -2.97 0.21
N GLY A 180 17.40 -3.39 0.69
CA GLY A 180 17.98 -4.71 0.44
C GLY A 180 18.70 -4.83 -0.91
N ILE A 181 18.60 -3.85 -1.80
CA ILE A 181 19.30 -3.75 -3.09
C ILE A 181 20.28 -2.59 -3.07
N LYS A 182 19.80 -1.43 -2.60
CA LYS A 182 20.57 -0.19 -2.48
C LYS A 182 20.53 0.29 -1.04
N ILE A 183 21.62 0.93 -0.62
CA ILE A 183 21.76 1.54 0.69
C ILE A 183 22.08 3.02 0.55
N GLU A 184 21.40 3.85 1.29
CA GLU A 184 21.66 5.27 1.37
C GLU A 184 23.03 5.55 2.00
N ILE A 185 23.75 6.50 1.45
CA ILE A 185 24.99 7.04 2.03
C ILE A 185 24.74 8.47 2.49
N LYS A 186 24.70 8.67 3.81
CA LYS A 186 24.51 10.00 4.41
C LYS A 186 25.78 10.85 4.37
N ASN A 187 26.92 10.22 4.62
CA ASN A 187 28.22 10.90 4.62
C ASN A 187 29.32 9.97 4.10
N GLY A 188 30.38 10.57 3.56
CA GLY A 188 31.60 9.86 3.17
C GLY A 188 31.75 9.64 1.67
N LEU A 189 30.71 9.85 0.83
CA LEU A 189 30.80 9.79 -0.63
C LEU A 189 30.28 11.08 -1.28
N GLN A 190 30.73 11.30 -2.51
CA GLN A 190 30.21 12.34 -3.40
C GLN A 190 29.51 11.71 -4.61
N ALA A 191 28.63 12.47 -5.26
CA ALA A 191 27.80 11.97 -6.36
C ALA A 191 28.56 11.41 -7.57
N ASN A 192 29.83 11.81 -7.75
CA ASN A 192 30.68 11.37 -8.86
C ASN A 192 31.73 10.30 -8.44
N ASP A 193 31.74 9.88 -7.18
CA ASP A 193 32.67 8.84 -6.73
C ASP A 193 32.29 7.49 -7.37
N ILE A 194 33.28 6.80 -7.92
CA ILE A 194 33.12 5.47 -8.50
C ILE A 194 33.43 4.44 -7.42
N VAL A 195 32.44 3.65 -7.04
CA VAL A 195 32.64 2.58 -6.05
C VAL A 195 32.91 1.24 -6.71
N ARG A 196 33.76 0.44 -6.05
CA ARG A 196 34.10 -0.91 -6.53
C ARG A 196 32.89 -1.82 -6.37
N GLY A 197 32.45 -2.45 -7.48
CA GLY A 197 31.43 -3.48 -7.47
C GLY A 197 31.89 -4.79 -6.83
N THR A 198 30.99 -5.75 -6.68
CA THR A 198 31.27 -7.10 -6.18
C THR A 198 32.28 -7.81 -7.10
N LYS A 199 33.30 -8.44 -6.53
CA LYS A 199 34.22 -9.27 -7.30
C LYS A 199 33.44 -10.48 -7.84
N LYS A 200 33.31 -10.60 -9.16
CA LYS A 200 32.90 -11.87 -9.78
C LYS A 200 34.09 -12.83 -9.70
N ALA A 201 33.93 -13.95 -9.00
CA ALA A 201 34.89 -15.03 -9.06
C ALA A 201 34.86 -15.59 -10.49
N VAL A 202 35.95 -15.43 -11.25
CA VAL A 202 36.12 -16.10 -12.54
C VAL A 202 36.63 -17.50 -12.23
N SER A 203 35.77 -18.48 -12.33
CA SER A 203 36.13 -19.90 -12.27
C SER A 203 36.79 -20.26 -13.60
N TYR A 204 38.12 -20.45 -13.59
CA TYR A 204 38.80 -21.07 -14.73
C TYR A 204 38.58 -22.57 -14.65
N THR A 205 37.73 -23.10 -15.50
CA THR A 205 37.62 -24.53 -15.74
C THR A 205 38.79 -24.95 -16.60
N HIS A 206 39.77 -25.62 -16.03
CA HIS A 206 40.81 -26.29 -16.81
C HIS A 206 40.17 -27.45 -17.59
N LEU A 207 40.00 -27.24 -18.89
CA LEU A 207 39.78 -28.32 -19.84
C LEU A 207 41.11 -29.11 -19.95
N ARG A 208 41.18 -30.30 -19.33
CA ARG A 208 42.20 -31.30 -19.65
C ARG A 208 41.84 -31.88 -21.00
N ALA A 209 42.67 -31.61 -22.01
CA ALA A 209 42.69 -32.39 -23.25
C ALA A 209 43.22 -33.78 -22.88
N HIS A 210 42.48 -34.84 -23.16
CA HIS A 210 42.96 -36.20 -23.23
C HIS A 210 43.48 -36.42 -24.64
N GLU A 211 44.77 -36.73 -24.75
CA GLU A 211 45.36 -37.45 -25.87
C GLU A 211 44.93 -38.91 -25.84
#